data_c65029aebeb3534b6b3bd8ca8a9e9e14
#
_entry.id   c65029aebeb3534b6b3bd8ca8a9e9e14
#
_cell.length_a   1.000
_cell.length_b   1.000
_cell.length_c   1.000
_cell.angle_alpha   90.00
_cell.angle_beta   90.00
_cell.angle_gamma   90.00
#
_symmetry.space_group_name_H-M   'P 1'
#
loop_
_entity.id
_entity.type
_entity.pdbx_description
1 polymer ?
#
loop_
_entity_poly.entity_id
_entity_poly.type
_entity_poly.pdbx_seq_one_letter_code
_entity_poly.pdbx_strand_id
1 'polypeptide(L)'
;MLNLPFKALADPTRRKIILLLKERDLTAGEIAEQFEITKPSISHHLNVLKQAMLVTDERKGQNIYYSLNTTVFQEVVKWFFNATHVNEGGLGDVKNAKDK
;
A
#
# COMPACT_ATOMS: atom_id res chain seq x y z
N MET A 1 -9.66 8.47 -7.05
CA MET A 1 -8.37 7.99 -7.49
C MET A 1 -7.65 7.20 -6.45
N LEU A 2 -7.50 7.69 -5.22
CA LEU A 2 -6.80 6.96 -4.17
C LEU A 2 -7.74 6.26 -3.19
N ASN A 3 -9.03 6.14 -3.53
CA ASN A 3 -9.98 5.49 -2.63
C ASN A 3 -9.60 4.06 -2.27
N LEU A 4 -9.28 3.23 -3.26
CA LEU A 4 -8.94 1.84 -2.98
C LEU A 4 -7.65 1.71 -2.20
N PRO A 5 -6.58 2.44 -2.52
CA PRO A 5 -5.39 2.38 -1.68
C PRO A 5 -5.66 2.80 -0.24
N PHE A 6 -6.44 3.86 -0.02
CA PHE A 6 -6.74 4.27 1.34
C PHE A 6 -7.54 3.20 2.08
N LYS A 7 -8.53 2.62 1.42
CA LYS A 7 -9.32 1.56 2.05
C LYS A 7 -8.46 0.35 2.38
N ALA A 8 -7.59 -0.03 1.45
CA ALA A 8 -6.71 -1.17 1.69
C ALA A 8 -5.79 -0.90 2.88
N LEU A 9 -5.31 0.31 3.03
CA LEU A 9 -4.38 0.64 4.10
C LEU A 9 -5.07 0.95 5.42
N ALA A 10 -6.39 0.89 5.45
CA ALA A 10 -7.12 1.10 6.70
C ALA A 10 -6.97 -0.07 7.67
N ASP A 11 -6.56 -1.22 7.20
CA ASP A 11 -6.40 -2.42 8.03
C ASP A 11 -4.96 -2.56 8.50
N PRO A 12 -4.74 -2.78 9.81
CA PRO A 12 -3.36 -2.85 10.32
C PRO A 12 -2.56 -4.04 9.78
N THR A 13 -3.21 -5.17 9.52
CA THR A 13 -2.50 -6.31 8.94
C THR A 13 -1.99 -5.96 7.56
N ARG A 14 -2.82 -5.31 6.76
CA ARG A 14 -2.38 -4.93 5.42
C ARG A 14 -1.26 -3.91 5.44
N ARG A 15 -1.27 -2.99 6.40
CA ARG A 15 -0.16 -2.05 6.53
C ARG A 15 1.14 -2.79 6.86
N LYS A 16 1.06 -3.83 7.71
CA LYS A 16 2.25 -4.61 8.02
C LYS A 16 2.76 -5.37 6.80
N ILE A 17 1.84 -5.89 5.99
CA ILE A 17 2.24 -6.58 4.76
C ILE A 17 3.00 -5.63 3.86
N ILE A 18 2.51 -4.40 3.71
CA ILE A 18 3.21 -3.40 2.89
C ILE A 18 4.62 -3.17 3.41
N LEU A 19 4.79 -3.08 4.73
CA LEU A 19 6.12 -2.87 5.30
C LEU A 19 7.05 -4.05 5.05
N LEU A 20 6.51 -5.27 5.07
CA LEU A 20 7.31 -6.44 4.75
C LEU A 20 7.75 -6.40 3.28
N LEU A 21 6.82 -6.08 2.39
CA LEU A 21 7.12 -6.07 0.96
C LEU A 21 8.00 -4.90 0.57
N LYS A 22 8.05 -3.88 1.40
CA LYS A 22 9.00 -2.80 1.19
C LYS A 22 10.42 -3.32 1.26
N GLU A 23 10.67 -4.33 2.09
CA GLU A 23 12.01 -4.88 2.26
C GLU A 23 12.38 -5.86 1.15
N ARG A 24 11.44 -6.68 0.73
CA ARG A 24 11.70 -7.64 -0.35
C ARG A 24 10.40 -8.31 -0.78
N ASP A 25 10.46 -8.92 -1.96
CA ASP A 25 9.33 -9.69 -2.47
C ASP A 25 9.19 -10.97 -1.67
N LEU A 26 7.94 -11.39 -1.44
CA LEU A 26 7.65 -12.55 -0.63
C LEU A 26 6.49 -13.34 -1.22
N THR A 27 6.48 -14.64 -0.96
CA THR A 27 5.30 -15.46 -1.27
C THR A 27 4.27 -15.28 -0.17
N ALA A 28 3.02 -15.70 -0.46
CA ALA A 28 1.96 -15.64 0.55
C ALA A 28 2.33 -16.46 1.78
N GLY A 29 2.98 -17.62 1.56
CA GLY A 29 3.40 -18.44 2.70
C GLY A 29 4.42 -17.75 3.57
N GLU A 30 5.39 -17.10 2.92
CA GLU A 30 6.41 -16.38 3.69
C GLU A 30 5.80 -15.23 4.48
N ILE A 31 4.83 -14.55 3.88
CA ILE A 31 4.15 -13.48 4.59
C ILE A 31 3.38 -14.03 5.77
N ALA A 32 2.66 -15.15 5.55
CA ALA A 32 1.86 -15.75 6.63
C ALA A 32 2.70 -16.15 7.82
N GLU A 33 3.96 -16.54 7.58
CA GLU A 33 4.85 -16.92 8.68
C GLU A 33 5.16 -15.76 9.61
N GLN A 34 4.94 -14.54 9.15
CA GLN A 34 5.21 -13.36 9.97
C GLN A 34 4.02 -12.98 10.83
N PHE A 35 2.90 -13.68 10.69
CA PHE A 35 1.67 -13.37 11.41
C PHE A 35 1.13 -14.63 12.04
N GLU A 36 0.28 -14.44 13.05
CA GLU A 36 -0.42 -15.57 13.65
C GLU A 36 -1.82 -15.65 13.06
N ILE A 37 -1.90 -15.63 11.75
CA ILE A 37 -3.18 -15.76 11.07
C ILE A 37 -3.01 -16.75 9.94
N THR A 38 -4.13 -17.26 9.45
CA THR A 38 -4.09 -18.33 8.48
C THR A 38 -3.67 -17.82 7.11
N LYS A 39 -3.15 -18.75 6.30
CA LYS A 39 -2.76 -18.42 4.95
C LYS A 39 -3.94 -17.93 4.10
N PRO A 40 -5.15 -18.51 4.21
CA PRO A 40 -6.28 -17.93 3.49
C PRO A 40 -6.58 -16.48 3.86
N SER A 41 -6.41 -16.12 5.14
CA SER A 41 -6.61 -14.72 5.53
C SER A 41 -5.57 -13.82 4.89
N ILE A 42 -4.32 -14.28 4.86
CA ILE A 42 -3.26 -13.52 4.19
C ILE A 42 -3.59 -13.36 2.71
N SER A 43 -4.06 -14.44 2.07
CA SER A 43 -4.41 -14.37 0.65
C SER A 43 -5.54 -13.36 0.42
N HIS A 44 -6.50 -13.29 1.32
CA HIS A 44 -7.56 -12.30 1.22
C HIS A 44 -6.99 -10.87 1.29
N HIS A 45 -6.11 -10.63 2.26
CA HIS A 45 -5.49 -9.31 2.39
C HIS A 45 -4.67 -8.96 1.16
N LEU A 46 -3.95 -9.93 0.61
CA LEU A 46 -3.16 -9.70 -0.59
C LEU A 46 -4.06 -9.38 -1.79
N ASN A 47 -5.22 -10.03 -1.88
CA ASN A 47 -6.15 -9.71 -2.95
C ASN A 47 -6.68 -8.29 -2.83
N VAL A 48 -6.99 -7.85 -1.62
CA VAL A 48 -7.44 -6.47 -1.41
C VAL A 48 -6.34 -5.49 -1.84
N LEU A 49 -5.10 -5.78 -1.45
CA LEU A 49 -3.97 -4.92 -1.82
C LEU A 49 -3.74 -4.91 -3.32
N LYS A 50 -3.91 -6.08 -3.98
CA LYS A 50 -3.77 -6.15 -5.42
C LYS A 50 -4.84 -5.33 -6.14
N GLN A 51 -6.07 -5.42 -5.68
CA GLN A 51 -7.15 -4.66 -6.30
C GLN A 51 -6.94 -3.17 -6.14
N ALA A 52 -6.25 -2.77 -5.09
CA ALA A 52 -5.92 -1.38 -4.87
C ALA A 52 -4.66 -0.95 -5.62
N MET A 53 -4.04 -1.87 -6.36
CA MET A 53 -2.83 -1.64 -7.13
C MET A 53 -1.62 -1.33 -6.25
N LEU A 54 -1.71 -1.61 -4.95
CA LEU A 54 -0.59 -1.40 -4.04
C LEU A 54 0.41 -2.55 -4.08
N VAL A 55 -0.03 -3.70 -4.56
CA VAL A 55 0.78 -4.90 -4.63
C VAL A 55 0.58 -5.54 -5.99
N THR A 56 1.66 -6.06 -6.55
CA THR A 56 1.60 -6.86 -7.77
C THR A 56 2.10 -8.26 -7.45
N ASP A 57 1.86 -9.19 -8.35
CA ASP A 57 2.36 -10.54 -8.15
C ASP A 57 2.95 -11.06 -9.45
N GLU A 58 3.83 -12.03 -9.30
CA GLU A 58 4.51 -12.62 -10.45
C GLU A 58 4.85 -14.07 -10.11
N ARG A 59 4.51 -14.97 -11.05
CA ARG A 59 4.86 -16.37 -10.88
C ARG A 59 6.33 -16.59 -11.26
N LYS A 60 7.04 -17.25 -10.37
CA LYS A 60 8.43 -17.67 -10.64
C LYS A 60 8.52 -19.13 -10.25
N GLY A 61 8.60 -20.00 -11.27
CA GLY A 61 8.58 -21.43 -11.02
C GLY A 61 7.22 -21.84 -10.48
N GLN A 62 7.22 -22.49 -9.33
CA GLN A 62 5.98 -22.94 -8.71
C GLN A 62 5.48 -21.98 -7.66
N ASN A 63 6.14 -20.84 -7.49
CA ASN A 63 5.78 -19.89 -6.46
C ASN A 63 5.28 -18.59 -7.07
N ILE A 64 4.41 -17.92 -6.34
CA ILE A 64 3.96 -16.60 -6.72
C ILE A 64 4.53 -15.62 -5.70
N TYR A 65 5.29 -14.65 -6.19
CA TYR A 65 5.91 -13.63 -5.37
C TYR A 65 5.12 -12.35 -5.45
N TYR A 66 4.91 -11.74 -4.30
CA TYR A 66 4.21 -10.47 -4.20
C TYR A 66 5.21 -9.35 -4.00
N SER A 67 4.96 -8.24 -4.66
CA SER A 67 5.87 -7.09 -4.65
C SER A 67 5.09 -5.82 -4.37
N LEU A 68 5.73 -4.90 -3.69
CA LEU A 68 5.13 -3.58 -3.48
C LEU A 68 5.14 -2.81 -4.80
N ASN A 69 3.99 -2.24 -5.15
CA ASN A 69 3.93 -1.33 -6.29
C ASN A 69 4.36 0.04 -5.77
N THR A 70 5.64 0.35 -5.94
CA THR A 70 6.20 1.56 -5.36
C THR A 70 5.60 2.82 -5.96
N THR A 71 5.19 2.77 -7.22
CA THR A 71 4.60 3.93 -7.86
C THR A 71 3.30 4.34 -7.17
N VAL A 72 2.40 3.37 -6.98
CA VAL A 72 1.13 3.66 -6.32
C VAL A 72 1.34 4.03 -4.86
N PHE A 73 2.26 3.31 -4.19
CA PHE A 73 2.52 3.61 -2.79
C PHE A 73 3.07 5.02 -2.64
N GLN A 74 3.94 5.46 -3.55
CA GLN A 74 4.47 6.80 -3.51
C GLN A 74 3.39 7.85 -3.74
N GLU A 75 2.37 7.55 -4.53
CA GLU A 75 1.26 8.47 -4.68
C GLU A 75 0.52 8.69 -3.36
N VAL A 76 0.35 7.62 -2.59
CA VAL A 76 -0.28 7.73 -1.29
C VAL A 76 0.58 8.56 -0.34
N VAL A 77 1.88 8.26 -0.30
CA VAL A 77 2.80 9.00 0.55
C VAL A 77 2.82 10.47 0.17
N LYS A 78 2.82 10.74 -1.12
CA LYS A 78 2.85 12.10 -1.63
C LYS A 78 1.61 12.87 -1.21
N TRP A 79 0.45 12.21 -1.24
CA TRP A 79 -0.77 12.85 -0.79
C TRP A 79 -0.65 13.28 0.68
N PHE A 80 -0.16 12.37 1.54
CA PHE A 80 0.01 12.70 2.95
C PHE A 80 1.03 13.81 3.14
N PHE A 81 2.14 13.74 2.43
CA PHE A 81 3.16 14.76 2.53
C PHE A 81 2.58 16.12 2.16
N ASN A 82 1.89 16.20 1.04
CA ASN A 82 1.30 17.46 0.60
C ASN A 82 0.26 17.97 1.59
N ALA A 83 -0.52 17.07 2.16
CA ALA A 83 -1.53 17.48 3.13
C ALA A 83 -0.90 18.06 4.40
N THR A 84 0.25 17.49 4.83
CA THR A 84 0.90 17.97 6.04
C THR A 84 1.75 19.20 5.81
N HIS A 85 2.07 19.51 4.56
CA HIS A 85 2.92 20.66 4.25
C HIS A 85 2.16 21.73 3.50
N VAL A 86 0.89 21.84 3.80
CA VAL A 86 0.03 22.75 3.08
C VAL A 86 0.48 24.19 3.21
N ASN A 87 1.05 24.55 4.35
CA ASN A 87 1.45 25.93 4.56
C ASN A 87 2.75 26.29 3.89
N GLU A 88 3.37 25.35 3.22
CA GLU A 88 4.60 25.62 2.57
C GLU A 88 4.43 25.70 1.09
N GLY A 89 3.27 26.15 0.68
CA GLY A 89 3.05 26.35 -0.71
C GLY A 89 2.32 25.24 -1.36
N GLY A 90 2.12 24.16 -0.67
CA GLY A 90 1.39 23.07 -1.24
C GLY A 90 -0.03 23.44 -1.32
N LEU A 91 -0.73 23.03 -0.32
CA LEU A 91 -2.10 23.28 -0.31
C LEU A 91 -2.39 24.62 0.12
N GLY A 92 -1.44 25.25 0.68
CA GLY A 92 -1.62 26.60 1.05
C GLY A 92 -2.09 27.39 -0.12
N ASP A 93 -1.78 26.86 -1.24
CA ASP A 93 -2.26 27.48 -2.42
C ASP A 93 -3.69 27.26 -2.63
N VAL A 94 -4.18 26.39 -1.95
CA VAL A 94 -5.56 26.16 -2.05
C VAL A 94 -6.32 27.23 -1.49
N LYS A 95 -5.85 27.88 -0.75
CA LYS A 95 -6.49 28.92 -0.22
C LYS A 95 -6.58 29.99 -1.00
N ASN A 96 -5.90 29.00 -1.30
CA ASN A 96 -5.86 29.61 -1.70
C ASN A 96 -6.40 29.60 -2.38
N ALA A 97 -6.46 28.94 -2.55
CA ALA A 97 -6.68 29.02 -2.89
C ALA A 97 -7.45 29.09 -2.93
N LYS A 98 -7.51 29.03 -2.60
CA LYS A 98 -7.81 29.34 -2.29
C LYS A 98 -8.05 29.87 -2.26
N ASP A 99 -7.68 29.66 -2.24
CA ASP A 99 -7.51 30.21 -2.05
C ASP A 99 -7.58 30.69 -2.23
N LYS A 100 -7.53 30.54 -2.57
CA LYS A 100 -7.17 30.93 -2.61
C LYS A 100 -7.32 31.19 -2.57
#